data_eba3a69388a391d4178e5ca87aa9a9b9
#
_entry.id   eba3a69388a391d4178e5ca87aa9a9b9
#
_cell.length_a   1.000
_cell.length_b   1.000
_cell.length_c   1.000
_cell.angle_alpha   90.00
_cell.angle_beta   90.00
_cell.angle_gamma   90.00
#
_symmetry.space_group_name_H-M   'P 1'
#
loop_
_entity.id
_entity.type
_entity.pdbx_description
1 polymer ?
#
loop_
_entity_poly.entity_id
_entity_poly.type
_entity_poly.pdbx_seq_one_letter_code
_entity_poly.pdbx_strand_id
1 'polypeptide(L)'
;MKKLIWLFLSLFAFNVFATPVNVNTADAKTISDALSGIGLKKAEAIVKYRTEKGLFKTVEDLTNVKGIGQKTIDKNKKDILLSDTPAEATTPLTDTKAVTEPKPVTEPSKDVKPK
;
A
#
# COMPACT_ATOMS: atom_id res chain seq x y z
N MET A 1 -37.62 8.86 -30.40
CA MET A 1 -36.52 7.91 -30.38
C MET A 1 -35.24 8.41 -29.67
N LYS A 2 -35.24 9.66 -29.22
CA LYS A 2 -34.10 10.22 -28.46
C LYS A 2 -34.02 9.77 -27.00
N LYS A 3 -35.06 9.16 -26.48
CA LYS A 3 -35.13 8.70 -25.07
C LYS A 3 -34.50 7.30 -24.85
N LEU A 4 -34.30 6.55 -25.90
CA LEU A 4 -33.67 5.20 -25.82
C LEU A 4 -32.15 5.25 -25.80
N ILE A 5 -31.55 6.32 -26.27
CA ILE A 5 -30.09 6.48 -26.31
C ILE A 5 -29.53 6.74 -24.90
N TRP A 6 -30.31 7.38 -24.05
CA TRP A 6 -29.93 7.64 -22.65
C TRP A 6 -29.96 6.40 -21.77
N LEU A 7 -30.74 5.39 -22.13
CA LEU A 7 -30.82 4.17 -21.37
C LEU A 7 -29.63 3.23 -21.62
N PHE A 8 -28.99 3.35 -22.78
CA PHE A 8 -27.83 2.52 -23.14
C PHE A 8 -26.51 3.04 -22.54
N LEU A 9 -26.48 4.30 -22.14
CA LEU A 9 -25.26 4.90 -21.55
C LEU A 9 -25.06 4.56 -20.08
N SER A 10 -26.07 3.95 -19.45
CA SER A 10 -26.04 3.65 -18.00
C SER A 10 -25.49 2.24 -17.68
N LEU A 11 -25.14 1.44 -18.68
CA LEU A 11 -24.77 0.06 -18.44
C LEU A 11 -23.27 -0.21 -18.50
N PHE A 12 -22.48 0.84 -18.62
CA PHE A 12 -21.03 0.73 -18.42
C PHE A 12 -20.69 1.04 -16.97
N ALA A 13 -21.18 0.22 -16.08
CA ALA A 13 -20.57 0.11 -14.77
C ALA A 13 -19.20 -0.55 -14.99
N PHE A 14 -18.17 0.26 -15.17
CA PHE A 14 -16.82 -0.21 -15.03
C PHE A 14 -16.69 -0.74 -13.62
N ASN A 15 -16.69 -2.06 -13.50
CA ASN A 15 -16.17 -2.67 -12.29
C ASN A 15 -14.69 -2.33 -12.25
N VAL A 16 -14.38 -1.23 -11.61
CA VAL A 16 -13.01 -0.95 -11.21
C VAL A 16 -12.72 -1.94 -10.11
N PHE A 17 -12.17 -3.06 -10.49
CA PHE A 17 -11.54 -3.92 -9.51
C PHE A 17 -10.37 -3.13 -8.94
N ALA A 18 -10.55 -2.65 -7.72
CA ALA A 18 -9.46 -2.09 -6.97
C ALA A 18 -8.43 -3.21 -6.78
N THR A 19 -7.32 -3.08 -7.46
CA THR A 19 -6.22 -4.03 -7.34
C THR A 19 -5.32 -3.55 -6.22
N PRO A 20 -5.07 -4.36 -5.19
CA PRO A 20 -4.16 -3.97 -4.14
C PRO A 20 -2.80 -3.53 -4.70
N VAL A 21 -2.29 -2.43 -4.20
CA VAL A 21 -1.05 -1.81 -4.69
C VAL A 21 -0.10 -1.53 -3.54
N ASN A 22 1.15 -1.91 -3.72
CA ASN A 22 2.20 -1.60 -2.75
C ASN A 22 2.72 -0.17 -2.98
N VAL A 23 2.35 0.73 -2.08
CA VAL A 23 2.71 2.15 -2.18
C VAL A 23 4.21 2.41 -1.96
N ASN A 24 4.93 1.44 -1.40
CA ASN A 24 6.37 1.54 -1.19
C ASN A 24 7.19 1.17 -2.43
N THR A 25 6.63 0.41 -3.35
CA THR A 25 7.34 -0.10 -4.54
C THR A 25 6.73 0.32 -5.86
N ALA A 26 5.41 0.50 -5.91
CA ALA A 26 4.71 0.85 -7.14
C ALA A 26 5.09 2.25 -7.66
N ASP A 27 4.95 2.44 -8.96
CA ASP A 27 5.10 3.75 -9.58
C ASP A 27 3.83 4.62 -9.39
N ALA A 28 3.97 5.91 -9.69
CA ALA A 28 2.88 6.86 -9.51
C ALA A 28 1.64 6.52 -10.36
N LYS A 29 1.85 6.02 -11.56
CA LYS A 29 0.74 5.64 -12.44
C LYS A 29 -0.02 4.45 -11.87
N THR A 30 0.67 3.41 -11.46
CA THR A 30 0.07 2.22 -10.85
C THR A 30 -0.70 2.57 -9.57
N ILE A 31 -0.15 3.44 -8.74
CA ILE A 31 -0.83 3.92 -7.52
C ILE A 31 -2.10 4.68 -7.88
N SER A 32 -2.03 5.59 -8.87
CA SER A 32 -3.20 6.39 -9.27
C SER A 32 -4.30 5.55 -9.90
N ASP A 33 -3.95 4.50 -10.61
CA ASP A 33 -4.92 3.60 -11.25
C ASP A 33 -5.58 2.66 -10.23
N ALA A 34 -4.86 2.28 -9.20
CA ALA A 34 -5.33 1.34 -8.18
C ALA A 34 -6.14 1.99 -7.05
N LEU A 35 -5.80 3.21 -6.68
CA LEU A 35 -6.39 3.85 -5.51
C LEU A 35 -7.43 4.91 -5.87
N SER A 36 -8.63 4.73 -5.37
CA SER A 36 -9.74 5.65 -5.63
C SER A 36 -9.51 7.03 -4.98
N GLY A 37 -9.68 8.09 -5.76
CA GLY A 37 -9.49 9.46 -5.29
C GLY A 37 -8.02 9.89 -5.20
N ILE A 38 -7.10 9.06 -5.65
CA ILE A 38 -5.68 9.39 -5.76
C ILE A 38 -5.34 9.53 -7.25
N GLY A 39 -5.31 10.77 -7.72
CA GLY A 39 -4.87 11.06 -9.07
C GLY A 39 -3.36 11.03 -9.21
N LEU A 40 -2.86 11.17 -10.44
CA LEU A 40 -1.44 11.08 -10.74
C LEU A 40 -0.59 12.02 -9.87
N LYS A 41 -1.01 13.27 -9.67
CA LYS A 41 -0.27 14.24 -8.84
C LYS A 41 -0.13 13.80 -7.38
N LYS A 42 -1.17 13.22 -6.81
CA LYS A 42 -1.10 12.68 -5.44
C LYS A 42 -0.25 11.43 -5.38
N ALA A 43 -0.32 10.59 -6.39
CA ALA A 43 0.52 9.40 -6.51
C ALA A 43 2.01 9.79 -6.67
N GLU A 44 2.32 10.80 -7.45
CA GLU A 44 3.67 11.35 -7.54
C GLU A 44 4.16 11.88 -6.18
N ALA A 45 3.28 12.54 -5.43
CA ALA A 45 3.61 13.00 -4.08
C ALA A 45 3.90 11.83 -3.13
N ILE A 46 3.20 10.70 -3.26
CA ILE A 46 3.50 9.47 -2.51
C ILE A 46 4.90 8.96 -2.85
N VAL A 47 5.21 8.83 -4.13
CA VAL A 47 6.53 8.37 -4.59
C VAL A 47 7.64 9.30 -4.11
N LYS A 48 7.44 10.61 -4.22
CA LYS A 48 8.37 11.61 -3.74
C LYS A 48 8.58 11.51 -2.23
N TYR A 49 7.51 11.39 -1.47
CA TYR A 49 7.59 11.29 -0.01
C TYR A 49 8.42 10.09 0.43
N ARG A 50 8.16 8.90 -0.13
CA ARG A 50 8.93 7.71 0.23
C ARG A 50 10.41 7.81 -0.14
N THR A 51 10.74 8.55 -1.19
CA THR A 51 12.12 8.79 -1.61
C THR A 51 12.84 9.75 -0.67
N GLU A 52 12.16 10.77 -0.19
CA GLU A 52 12.75 11.82 0.66
C GLU A 52 12.72 11.47 2.16
N LYS A 53 11.64 10.86 2.62
CA LYS A 53 11.37 10.58 4.04
C LYS A 53 11.53 9.11 4.43
N GLY A 54 11.60 8.23 3.46
CA GLY A 54 11.64 6.79 3.68
C GLY A 54 10.28 6.10 3.45
N LEU A 55 10.31 4.79 3.52
CA LEU A 55 9.14 3.96 3.26
C LEU A 55 8.03 4.18 4.29
N PHE A 56 6.81 4.02 3.86
CA PHE A 56 5.66 4.03 4.76
C PHE A 56 5.64 2.76 5.60
N LYS A 57 5.49 2.90 6.88
CA LYS A 57 5.41 1.79 7.83
C LYS A 57 3.98 1.40 8.15
N THR A 58 3.09 2.38 8.09
CA THR A 58 1.66 2.19 8.31
C THR A 58 0.86 2.84 7.18
N VAL A 59 -0.37 2.40 7.01
CA VAL A 59 -1.28 2.99 6.01
C VAL A 59 -1.59 4.45 6.38
N GLU A 60 -1.65 4.74 7.65
CA GLU A 60 -1.89 6.07 8.21
C GLU A 60 -0.76 7.05 7.89
N ASP A 61 0.47 6.58 7.70
CA ASP A 61 1.61 7.43 7.32
C ASP A 61 1.39 8.16 5.98
N LEU A 62 0.53 7.62 5.13
CA LEU A 62 0.15 8.27 3.87
C LEU A 62 -0.55 9.62 4.09
N THR A 63 -1.14 9.86 5.24
CA THR A 63 -1.73 11.17 5.58
C THR A 63 -0.69 12.29 5.68
N ASN A 64 0.58 11.94 5.86
CA ASN A 64 1.67 12.91 5.85
C ASN A 64 1.99 13.42 4.42
N VAL A 65 1.48 12.74 3.42
CA VAL A 65 1.65 13.16 2.03
C VAL A 65 0.66 14.28 1.72
N LYS A 66 1.14 15.35 1.14
CA LYS A 66 0.31 16.50 0.78
C LYS A 66 -0.84 16.08 -0.15
N GLY A 67 -2.06 16.43 0.23
CA GLY A 67 -3.25 16.15 -0.55
C GLY A 67 -3.91 14.82 -0.25
N ILE A 68 -3.36 14.04 0.67
CA ILE A 68 -3.93 12.76 1.11
C ILE A 68 -4.47 12.91 2.53
N GLY A 69 -5.78 12.83 2.67
CA GLY A 69 -6.45 12.89 3.95
C GLY A 69 -6.88 11.54 4.48
N GLN A 70 -7.29 11.50 5.73
CA GLN A 70 -7.76 10.28 6.38
C GLN A 70 -8.89 9.59 5.62
N LYS A 71 -9.85 10.36 5.10
CA LYS A 71 -10.97 9.81 4.31
C LYS A 71 -10.50 9.05 3.06
N THR A 72 -9.48 9.55 2.40
CA THR A 72 -8.90 8.89 1.23
C THR A 72 -8.24 7.59 1.64
N ILE A 73 -7.57 7.58 2.77
CA ILE A 73 -6.92 6.37 3.31
C ILE A 73 -7.98 5.34 3.70
N ASP A 74 -8.99 5.72 4.44
CA ASP A 74 -10.05 4.81 4.89
C ASP A 74 -10.77 4.15 3.72
N LYS A 75 -10.98 4.91 2.65
CA LYS A 75 -11.59 4.40 1.43
C LYS A 75 -10.76 3.35 0.72
N ASN A 76 -9.45 3.48 0.76
CA ASN A 76 -8.50 2.63 0.04
C ASN A 76 -7.75 1.65 0.95
N LYS A 77 -8.05 1.61 2.22
CA LYS A 77 -7.29 0.84 3.22
C LYS A 77 -7.09 -0.62 2.85
N LYS A 78 -8.07 -1.22 2.19
CA LYS A 78 -8.01 -2.62 1.74
C LYS A 78 -7.09 -2.83 0.54
N ASP A 79 -6.89 -1.78 -0.24
CA ASP A 79 -6.14 -1.82 -1.50
C ASP A 79 -4.71 -1.30 -1.34
N ILE A 80 -4.37 -0.77 -0.17
CA ILE A 80 -3.05 -0.27 0.14
C ILE A 80 -2.22 -1.36 0.80
N LEU A 81 -1.13 -1.74 0.15
CA LEU A 81 -0.13 -2.64 0.69
C LEU A 81 1.15 -1.87 1.00
N LEU A 82 1.86 -2.31 2.02
CA LEU A 82 3.13 -1.74 2.45
C LEU A 82 4.31 -2.68 2.20
N SER A 83 4.00 -3.94 1.85
CA SER A 83 4.99 -4.94 1.51
C SER A 83 4.49 -5.80 0.37
N ASP A 84 5.40 -6.45 -0.34
CA ASP A 84 5.07 -7.34 -1.45
C ASP A 84 4.60 -8.73 -1.00
N THR A 85 4.49 -8.94 0.31
CA THR A 85 3.87 -10.13 0.84
C THR A 85 2.38 -10.07 0.55
N PRO A 86 1.77 -11.08 -0.05
CA PRO A 86 0.33 -11.11 -0.22
C PRO A 86 -0.32 -10.86 1.14
N ALA A 87 -1.09 -9.80 1.22
CA ALA A 87 -1.83 -9.51 2.42
C ALA A 87 -2.88 -10.60 2.57
N GLU A 88 -2.52 -11.62 3.28
CA GLU A 88 -3.51 -12.40 3.97
C GLU A 88 -4.24 -11.44 4.88
N ALA A 89 -5.54 -11.34 4.69
CA ALA A 89 -6.38 -10.44 5.44
C ALA A 89 -6.23 -10.74 6.92
N THR A 90 -5.30 -10.08 7.54
CA THR A 90 -5.24 -10.06 8.99
C THR A 90 -6.29 -9.09 9.48
N THR A 91 -7.39 -9.63 9.86
CA THR A 91 -8.19 -9.03 10.91
C THR A 91 -7.27 -8.59 12.03
N PRO A 92 -7.43 -7.37 12.52
CA PRO A 92 -6.71 -6.97 13.71
C PRO A 92 -7.19 -7.83 14.86
N LEU A 93 -6.50 -8.88 15.14
CA LEU A 93 -6.61 -9.53 16.42
C LEU A 93 -5.64 -8.87 17.36
N THR A 94 -6.23 -8.05 18.17
CA THR A 94 -5.82 -7.71 19.49
C THR A 94 -4.95 -8.80 20.09
N ASP A 95 -3.81 -8.36 20.58
CA ASP A 95 -3.05 -9.05 21.60
C ASP A 95 -2.71 -10.51 21.38
N THR A 96 -1.51 -10.74 21.18
CA THR A 96 -0.74 -11.58 22.09
C THR A 96 0.67 -11.66 21.60
N LYS A 97 1.50 -10.93 22.30
CA LYS A 97 2.76 -11.45 22.77
C LYS A 97 3.15 -12.76 22.11
N ALA A 98 3.69 -12.68 20.96
CA ALA A 98 4.53 -13.72 20.46
C ALA A 98 5.86 -13.10 20.15
N VAL A 99 6.62 -12.93 21.16
CA VAL A 99 8.04 -12.79 21.03
C VAL A 99 8.55 -14.18 20.74
N THR A 100 8.68 -14.50 19.52
CA THR A 100 9.66 -15.48 19.16
C THR A 100 10.69 -14.75 18.34
N GLU A 101 11.58 -14.21 19.05
CA GLU A 101 12.85 -13.76 18.56
C GLU A 101 13.46 -14.88 17.72
N PRO A 102 13.71 -14.63 16.44
CA PRO A 102 14.61 -15.52 15.72
C PRO A 102 15.98 -15.34 16.34
N LYS A 103 16.37 -16.33 17.02
CA LYS A 103 17.69 -16.44 17.56
C LYS A 103 18.70 -16.08 16.47
N PRO A 104 19.57 -15.14 16.69
CA PRO A 104 20.67 -14.91 15.79
C PRO A 104 21.50 -16.17 15.73
N VAL A 105 21.68 -16.65 14.55
CA VAL A 105 22.63 -17.71 14.29
C VAL A 105 23.98 -17.21 14.75
N THR A 106 24.45 -17.79 15.76
CA THR A 106 25.79 -17.53 16.20
C THR A 106 26.72 -18.06 15.12
N GLU A 107 27.30 -17.17 14.42
CA GLU A 107 28.42 -17.49 13.59
C GLU A 107 29.50 -18.09 14.46
N PRO A 108 30.01 -19.25 14.13
CA PRO A 108 31.17 -19.78 14.82
C PRO A 108 32.36 -18.88 14.53
N SER A 109 32.77 -18.22 15.52
CA SER A 109 34.03 -17.54 15.47
C SER A 109 35.11 -18.51 15.01
N LYS A 110 35.70 -18.22 13.92
CA LYS A 110 36.91 -18.90 13.50
C LYS A 110 37.99 -18.47 14.44
N ASP A 111 38.26 -19.30 15.35
CA ASP A 111 39.52 -19.19 16.04
C ASP A 111 40.64 -19.33 15.06
N VAL A 112 41.18 -18.23 14.74
CA VAL A 112 42.48 -18.24 14.10
C VAL A 112 43.47 -18.59 15.16
N LYS A 113 43.95 -19.76 15.05
CA LYS A 113 45.01 -20.18 15.93
C LYS A 113 46.25 -19.37 15.65
N PRO A 114 46.68 -18.60 16.57
CA PRO A 114 48.00 -17.98 16.48
C PRO A 114 49.07 -18.99 16.76
N LYS A 115 50.08 -18.83 16.03
CA LYS A 115 51.26 -19.58 16.39
C LYS A 115 52.49 -18.82 16.05
#